data_9974c33a0045952c64ddd9c3fc597897
#
_entry.id   9974c33a0045952c64ddd9c3fc597897
#
_cell.length_a   1.000
_cell.length_b   1.000
_cell.length_c   1.000
_cell.angle_alpha   90.00
_cell.angle_beta   90.00
_cell.angle_gamma   90.00
#
_symmetry.space_group_name_H-M   'P 1'
#
loop_
_entity.id
_entity.type
_entity.pdbx_description
1 polymer ?
#
loop_
_entity_poly.entity_id
_entity_poly.type
_entity_poly.pdbx_seq_one_letter_code
_entity_poly.pdbx_strand_id
1 'polypeptide(L)'
;MEIKKITFLISIFLILLSIQDAQSSSKRVLIFAGAASKPATEETVRIFQERFGIPVDVIFGGSGFVLSQMKLTKRGDLYFPGSSDFMEVAKREGLVFPDSEKVVVYLVPAINVQKGNPKGIHTLKDLTKEGIRLAIANPETVCVGTYAVEIFEKNLTHEEKAKVRKNIVNYTESCEKTANVISLKAADAVIGWRVFQYWDPERIKTLYLRPEEIPRIGYIPIAISKFTQDKTLAQKFIDFLLSSHGKAIFQKYHYLMELQEARHFTRPDTLVGGEYLLPDEWRTIKK
;
A
#
# COMPACT_ATOMS: atom_id res chain seq x y z
N MET A 1 -41.11 -27.50 48.16
CA MET A 1 -39.71 -27.05 48.39
C MET A 1 -38.79 -27.49 47.27
N GLU A 2 -39.07 -28.54 46.55
CA GLU A 2 -38.20 -29.06 45.45
C GLU A 2 -38.27 -28.27 44.14
N ILE A 3 -39.44 -27.76 43.75
CA ILE A 3 -39.63 -27.02 42.49
C ILE A 3 -38.76 -25.75 42.45
N LYS A 4 -38.63 -25.03 43.57
CA LYS A 4 -37.78 -23.82 43.66
C LYS A 4 -36.30 -24.11 43.52
N LYS A 5 -35.83 -25.29 43.93
CA LYS A 5 -34.43 -25.72 43.76
C LYS A 5 -34.10 -26.09 42.32
N ILE A 6 -35.06 -26.71 41.60
CA ILE A 6 -34.87 -27.03 40.16
C ILE A 6 -34.85 -25.78 39.31
N THR A 7 -35.70 -24.80 39.56
CA THR A 7 -35.71 -23.52 38.83
C THR A 7 -34.44 -22.73 39.06
N PHE A 8 -33.87 -22.73 40.27
CA PHE A 8 -32.64 -22.06 40.59
C PHE A 8 -31.40 -22.71 39.92
N LEU A 9 -31.37 -24.05 39.85
CA LEU A 9 -30.31 -24.79 39.16
C LEU A 9 -30.34 -24.60 37.63
N ILE A 10 -31.52 -24.53 37.02
CA ILE A 10 -31.68 -24.24 35.59
C ILE A 10 -31.24 -22.82 35.27
N SER A 11 -31.55 -21.86 36.13
CA SER A 11 -31.09 -20.46 35.93
C SER A 11 -29.56 -20.31 36.02
N ILE A 12 -28.89 -21.02 36.92
CA ILE A 12 -27.42 -21.03 37.05
C ILE A 12 -26.79 -21.70 35.82
N PHE A 13 -27.38 -22.78 35.32
CA PHE A 13 -26.88 -23.49 34.14
C PHE A 13 -27.01 -22.65 32.85
N LEU A 14 -28.10 -21.89 32.69
CA LEU A 14 -28.32 -20.95 31.60
C LEU A 14 -27.36 -19.74 31.68
N ILE A 15 -27.03 -19.23 32.85
CA ILE A 15 -26.05 -18.18 33.07
C ILE A 15 -24.64 -18.70 32.74
N LEU A 16 -24.29 -19.92 33.10
CA LEU A 16 -22.99 -20.52 32.77
C LEU A 16 -22.82 -20.76 31.26
N LEU A 17 -23.88 -21.15 30.55
CA LEU A 17 -23.87 -21.27 29.07
C LEU A 17 -23.70 -19.92 28.38
N SER A 18 -24.34 -18.87 28.89
CA SER A 18 -24.18 -17.51 28.31
C SER A 18 -22.79 -16.89 28.57
N ILE A 19 -22.07 -17.34 29.60
CA ILE A 19 -20.69 -16.88 29.87
C ILE A 19 -19.68 -17.58 28.94
N GLN A 20 -19.97 -18.82 28.50
CA GLN A 20 -19.09 -19.52 27.56
C GLN A 20 -19.15 -18.94 26.13
N ASP A 21 -20.30 -18.43 25.69
CA ASP A 21 -20.44 -17.78 24.38
C ASP A 21 -19.80 -16.37 24.34
N ALA A 22 -19.64 -15.70 25.48
CA ALA A 22 -19.01 -14.37 25.55
C ALA A 22 -17.48 -14.40 25.44
N GLN A 23 -16.83 -15.55 25.45
CA GLN A 23 -15.37 -15.68 25.52
C GLN A 23 -14.72 -16.23 24.24
N SER A 24 -15.47 -16.50 23.19
CA SER A 24 -14.94 -16.86 21.87
C SER A 24 -14.98 -15.68 20.91
N SER A 25 -14.43 -14.54 21.31
CA SER A 25 -13.93 -13.59 20.34
C SER A 25 -12.77 -14.27 19.62
N SER A 26 -13.05 -14.91 18.48
CA SER A 26 -12.00 -15.57 17.69
C SER A 26 -10.88 -14.58 17.49
N LYS A 27 -9.67 -14.92 17.99
CA LYS A 27 -8.46 -14.11 17.77
C LYS A 27 -8.36 -13.84 16.28
N ARG A 28 -8.37 -12.57 15.88
CA ARG A 28 -8.27 -12.14 14.48
C ARG A 28 -7.21 -11.06 14.35
N VAL A 29 -6.68 -10.91 13.17
CA VAL A 29 -5.76 -9.82 12.82
C VAL A 29 -6.48 -8.80 11.96
N LEU A 30 -6.37 -7.52 12.30
CA LEU A 30 -6.86 -6.41 11.48
C LEU A 30 -5.67 -5.63 10.94
N ILE A 31 -5.58 -5.55 9.59
CA ILE A 31 -4.49 -4.88 8.87
C ILE A 31 -5.04 -3.65 8.16
N PHE A 32 -4.41 -2.50 8.38
CA PHE A 32 -4.61 -1.30 7.56
C PHE A 32 -3.51 -1.24 6.51
N ALA A 33 -3.85 -1.51 5.24
CA ALA A 33 -2.90 -1.72 4.16
C ALA A 33 -3.04 -0.72 3.01
N GLY A 34 -1.92 -0.20 2.56
CA GLY A 34 -1.82 0.51 1.28
C GLY A 34 -2.02 -0.48 0.11
N ALA A 35 -2.77 -0.07 -0.92
CA ALA A 35 -3.11 -0.95 -2.03
C ALA A 35 -1.93 -1.25 -3.00
N ALA A 36 -0.70 -0.83 -2.67
CA ALA A 36 0.48 -1.09 -3.50
C ALA A 36 0.88 -2.57 -3.56
N SER A 37 0.45 -3.38 -2.56
CA SER A 37 0.72 -4.81 -2.48
C SER A 37 -0.54 -5.67 -2.53
N LYS A 38 -1.69 -5.09 -2.89
CA LYS A 38 -3.01 -5.72 -2.70
C LYS A 38 -3.07 -7.17 -3.20
N PRO A 39 -2.73 -7.51 -4.47
CA PRO A 39 -2.89 -8.89 -4.95
C PRO A 39 -2.06 -9.92 -4.14
N ALA A 40 -0.80 -9.60 -3.84
CA ALA A 40 0.07 -10.48 -3.06
C ALA A 40 -0.38 -10.57 -1.59
N THR A 41 -0.86 -9.47 -1.02
CA THR A 41 -1.37 -9.42 0.35
C THR A 41 -2.63 -10.26 0.50
N GLU A 42 -3.58 -10.17 -0.44
CA GLU A 42 -4.81 -10.98 -0.43
C GLU A 42 -4.49 -12.48 -0.47
N GLU A 43 -3.56 -12.91 -1.33
CA GLU A 43 -3.13 -14.32 -1.37
C GLU A 43 -2.41 -14.73 -0.08
N THR A 44 -1.54 -13.87 0.45
CA THR A 44 -0.85 -14.13 1.74
C THR A 44 -1.85 -14.31 2.88
N VAL A 45 -2.84 -13.45 2.97
CA VAL A 45 -3.90 -13.52 3.97
C VAL A 45 -4.69 -14.82 3.85
N ARG A 46 -5.11 -15.18 2.64
CA ARG A 46 -5.84 -16.44 2.40
C ARG A 46 -5.03 -17.65 2.90
N ILE A 47 -3.76 -17.74 2.51
CA ILE A 47 -2.90 -18.88 2.90
C ILE A 47 -2.61 -18.86 4.40
N PHE A 48 -2.43 -17.69 5.02
CA PHE A 48 -2.27 -17.57 6.46
C PHE A 48 -3.51 -18.11 7.21
N GLN A 49 -4.70 -17.70 6.77
CA GLN A 49 -5.97 -18.17 7.35
C GLN A 49 -6.14 -19.69 7.22
N GLU A 50 -5.86 -20.23 6.02
CA GLU A 50 -5.94 -21.68 5.77
C GLU A 50 -4.95 -22.46 6.65
N ARG A 51 -3.74 -21.95 6.83
CA ARG A 51 -2.68 -22.65 7.57
C ARG A 51 -2.84 -22.58 9.08
N PHE A 52 -3.33 -21.47 9.61
CA PHE A 52 -3.34 -21.23 11.06
C PHE A 52 -4.73 -21.17 11.67
N GLY A 53 -5.78 -21.19 10.87
CA GLY A 53 -7.17 -21.05 11.34
C GLY A 53 -7.48 -19.70 11.99
N ILE A 54 -6.67 -18.67 11.68
CA ILE A 54 -6.77 -17.33 12.27
C ILE A 54 -7.36 -16.38 11.22
N PRO A 55 -8.56 -15.79 11.46
CA PRO A 55 -9.13 -14.81 10.54
C PRO A 55 -8.26 -13.55 10.43
N VAL A 56 -8.15 -13.00 9.23
CA VAL A 56 -7.45 -11.75 8.95
C VAL A 56 -8.36 -10.85 8.13
N ASP A 57 -8.64 -9.67 8.67
CA ASP A 57 -9.35 -8.61 7.95
C ASP A 57 -8.35 -7.59 7.42
N VAL A 58 -8.51 -7.16 6.17
CA VAL A 58 -7.65 -6.14 5.58
C VAL A 58 -8.48 -4.98 5.05
N ILE A 59 -8.14 -3.77 5.49
CA ILE A 59 -8.70 -2.54 4.96
C ILE A 59 -7.69 -1.95 4.00
N PHE A 60 -8.01 -2.00 2.70
CA PHE A 60 -7.15 -1.45 1.64
C PHE A 60 -7.53 -0.02 1.26
N GLY A 61 -6.51 0.79 0.94
CA GLY A 61 -6.72 2.14 0.44
C GLY A 61 -5.43 2.87 0.09
N GLY A 62 -5.49 4.17 -0.06
CA GLY A 62 -4.31 5.04 -0.03
C GLY A 62 -3.66 4.96 1.35
N SER A 63 -2.32 4.96 1.39
CA SER A 63 -1.58 4.74 2.65
C SER A 63 -1.93 5.76 3.73
N GLY A 64 -2.03 7.05 3.38
CA GLY A 64 -2.44 8.10 4.31
C GLY A 64 -3.90 7.98 4.74
N PHE A 65 -4.78 7.53 3.83
CA PHE A 65 -6.19 7.32 4.15
C PHE A 65 -6.37 6.21 5.20
N VAL A 66 -5.76 5.05 4.98
CA VAL A 66 -5.86 3.92 5.94
C VAL A 66 -5.14 4.23 7.26
N LEU A 67 -4.06 5.03 7.24
CA LEU A 67 -3.42 5.53 8.47
C LEU A 67 -4.40 6.40 9.28
N SER A 68 -5.09 7.32 8.61
CA SER A 68 -6.09 8.19 9.24
C SER A 68 -7.24 7.37 9.83
N GLN A 69 -7.72 6.35 9.12
CA GLN A 69 -8.75 5.44 9.63
C GLN A 69 -8.28 4.68 10.88
N MET A 70 -7.05 4.11 10.86
CA MET A 70 -6.46 3.43 12.00
C MET A 70 -6.36 4.36 13.22
N LYS A 71 -5.90 5.60 13.01
CA LYS A 71 -5.80 6.64 14.05
C LYS A 71 -7.15 7.02 14.65
N LEU A 72 -8.15 7.28 13.80
CA LEU A 72 -9.49 7.70 14.23
C LEU A 72 -10.24 6.59 14.96
N THR A 73 -10.16 5.37 14.45
CA THR A 73 -10.85 4.23 15.06
C THR A 73 -10.13 3.67 16.28
N LYS A 74 -8.86 3.99 16.47
CA LYS A 74 -7.97 3.42 17.49
C LYS A 74 -8.00 1.88 17.49
N ARG A 75 -8.04 1.29 16.29
CA ARG A 75 -8.11 -0.15 16.05
C ARG A 75 -7.08 -0.56 15.01
N GLY A 76 -6.78 -1.86 14.96
CA GLY A 76 -5.86 -2.44 14.01
C GLY A 76 -4.61 -3.02 14.68
N ASP A 77 -4.16 -4.13 14.16
CA ASP A 77 -2.99 -4.85 14.69
C ASP A 77 -1.74 -4.51 13.89
N LEU A 78 -1.89 -4.27 12.59
CA LEU A 78 -0.79 -4.00 11.69
C LEU A 78 -1.09 -2.79 10.81
N TYR A 79 -0.06 -1.98 10.58
CA TYR A 79 -0.02 -0.96 9.54
C TYR A 79 0.96 -1.38 8.45
N PHE A 80 0.47 -1.44 7.21
CA PHE A 80 1.18 -1.97 6.05
C PHE A 80 1.05 -1.00 4.87
N PRO A 81 1.67 0.19 4.93
CA PRO A 81 1.55 1.21 3.88
C PRO A 81 2.27 0.79 2.60
N GLY A 82 1.93 1.42 1.50
CA GLY A 82 2.54 1.16 0.19
C GLY A 82 3.92 1.82 -0.02
N SER A 83 4.42 2.60 0.94
CA SER A 83 5.80 3.10 0.96
C SER A 83 6.22 3.59 2.35
N SER A 84 7.53 3.86 2.49
CA SER A 84 8.14 4.42 3.70
C SER A 84 7.55 5.77 4.13
N ASP A 85 7.15 6.63 3.19
CA ASP A 85 6.65 7.99 3.48
C ASP A 85 5.60 7.98 4.60
N PHE A 86 4.58 7.14 4.47
CA PHE A 86 3.52 7.06 5.45
C PHE A 86 3.89 6.24 6.69
N MET A 87 4.91 5.38 6.62
CA MET A 87 5.45 4.74 7.81
C MET A 87 6.22 5.75 8.67
N GLU A 88 6.97 6.67 8.07
CA GLU A 88 7.63 7.75 8.80
C GLU A 88 6.60 8.65 9.50
N VAL A 89 5.48 8.97 8.84
CA VAL A 89 4.36 9.69 9.48
C VAL A 89 3.80 8.88 10.66
N ALA A 90 3.56 7.58 10.48
CA ALA A 90 3.01 6.73 11.54
C ALA A 90 3.95 6.62 12.76
N LYS A 91 5.26 6.55 12.53
CA LYS A 91 6.27 6.56 13.61
C LYS A 91 6.30 7.90 14.33
N ARG A 92 6.34 8.99 13.61
CA ARG A 92 6.37 10.36 14.16
C ARG A 92 5.12 10.68 15.00
N GLU A 93 3.96 10.17 14.58
CA GLU A 93 2.71 10.31 15.33
C GLU A 93 2.51 9.27 16.44
N GLY A 94 3.47 8.36 16.64
CA GLY A 94 3.41 7.34 17.70
C GLY A 94 2.32 6.27 17.48
N LEU A 95 1.93 6.00 16.24
CA LEU A 95 0.83 5.09 15.90
C LEU A 95 1.27 3.63 15.72
N VAL A 96 2.57 3.40 15.58
CA VAL A 96 3.18 2.08 15.44
C VAL A 96 4.32 1.89 16.44
N PHE A 97 4.74 0.65 16.65
CA PHE A 97 5.99 0.32 17.37
C PHE A 97 7.15 0.35 16.37
N PRO A 98 8.06 1.36 16.40
CA PRO A 98 9.12 1.51 15.41
C PRO A 98 10.02 0.28 15.29
N ASP A 99 10.34 -0.38 16.40
CA ASP A 99 11.22 -1.55 16.45
C ASP A 99 10.61 -2.78 15.75
N SER A 100 9.31 -2.78 15.51
CA SER A 100 8.59 -3.84 14.81
C SER A 100 8.60 -3.65 13.29
N GLU A 101 9.09 -2.51 12.78
CA GLU A 101 9.13 -2.26 11.34
C GLU A 101 9.99 -3.28 10.62
N LYS A 102 9.45 -3.83 9.53
CA LYS A 102 10.15 -4.74 8.61
C LYS A 102 9.89 -4.32 7.18
N VAL A 103 10.93 -4.35 6.35
CA VAL A 103 10.80 -4.18 4.90
C VAL A 103 10.31 -5.50 4.31
N VAL A 104 9.26 -5.43 3.50
CA VAL A 104 8.66 -6.62 2.86
C VAL A 104 9.16 -6.76 1.43
N VAL A 105 9.09 -5.70 0.63
CA VAL A 105 9.52 -5.67 -0.78
C VAL A 105 10.01 -4.29 -1.16
N TYR A 106 10.77 -4.22 -2.27
CA TYR A 106 11.21 -2.98 -2.89
C TYR A 106 10.37 -2.63 -4.12
N LEU A 107 10.24 -1.34 -4.39
CA LEU A 107 9.45 -0.78 -5.48
C LEU A 107 10.29 0.20 -6.30
N VAL A 108 10.11 0.14 -7.61
CA VAL A 108 10.72 1.08 -8.55
C VAL A 108 9.59 1.84 -9.25
N PRO A 109 9.58 3.18 -9.19
CA PRO A 109 8.62 3.98 -9.94
C PRO A 109 8.87 3.88 -11.43
N ALA A 110 7.80 3.95 -12.22
CA ALA A 110 7.85 3.83 -13.66
C ALA A 110 6.66 4.55 -14.31
N ILE A 111 6.72 4.79 -15.60
CA ILE A 111 5.58 5.23 -16.38
C ILE A 111 4.80 3.97 -16.78
N ASN A 112 3.49 3.95 -16.50
CA ASN A 112 2.61 2.89 -16.97
C ASN A 112 1.65 3.47 -18.00
N VAL A 113 1.55 2.79 -19.15
CA VAL A 113 0.73 3.20 -20.30
C VAL A 113 -0.19 2.06 -20.73
N GLN A 114 -1.17 2.37 -21.55
CA GLN A 114 -1.99 1.35 -22.19
C GLN A 114 -1.14 0.38 -23.03
N LYS A 115 -1.50 -0.89 -23.05
CA LYS A 115 -0.85 -1.90 -23.90
C LYS A 115 -0.82 -1.42 -25.35
N GLY A 116 0.29 -1.59 -26.05
CA GLY A 116 0.51 -1.06 -27.39
C GLY A 116 0.94 0.41 -27.43
N ASN A 117 0.87 1.14 -26.31
CA ASN A 117 1.32 2.52 -26.19
C ASN A 117 0.79 3.45 -27.31
N PRO A 118 -0.52 3.61 -27.47
CA PRO A 118 -1.13 4.30 -28.62
C PRO A 118 -0.76 5.80 -28.73
N LYS A 119 -0.27 6.38 -27.64
CA LYS A 119 0.18 7.79 -27.60
C LYS A 119 1.68 7.96 -27.86
N GLY A 120 2.43 6.87 -28.09
CA GLY A 120 3.86 6.92 -28.37
C GLY A 120 4.67 7.59 -27.26
N ILE A 121 4.33 7.31 -26.00
CA ILE A 121 5.05 7.82 -24.82
C ILE A 121 6.28 6.94 -24.61
N HIS A 122 7.48 7.53 -24.53
CA HIS A 122 8.73 6.81 -24.34
C HIS A 122 9.57 7.36 -23.19
N THR A 123 9.39 8.64 -22.86
CA THR A 123 10.18 9.36 -21.86
C THR A 123 9.30 10.12 -20.89
N LEU A 124 9.89 10.55 -19.77
CA LEU A 124 9.22 11.43 -18.81
C LEU A 124 8.73 12.74 -19.47
N LYS A 125 9.52 13.29 -20.40
CA LYS A 125 9.19 14.52 -21.12
C LYS A 125 7.98 14.37 -22.05
N ASP A 126 7.69 13.17 -22.53
CA ASP A 126 6.50 12.95 -23.37
C ASP A 126 5.20 13.21 -22.61
N LEU A 127 5.23 13.15 -21.27
CA LEU A 127 4.06 13.47 -20.44
C LEU A 127 3.68 14.96 -20.47
N THR A 128 4.57 15.82 -21.00
CA THR A 128 4.33 17.26 -21.18
C THR A 128 3.64 17.59 -22.51
N LYS A 129 3.54 16.64 -23.45
CA LYS A 129 2.93 16.83 -24.76
C LYS A 129 1.44 17.15 -24.62
N GLU A 130 0.94 18.04 -25.47
CA GLU A 130 -0.47 18.35 -25.54
C GLU A 130 -1.29 17.12 -25.96
N GLY A 131 -2.48 16.97 -25.37
CA GLY A 131 -3.39 15.85 -25.66
C GLY A 131 -3.03 14.53 -24.96
N ILE A 132 -2.04 14.51 -24.06
CA ILE A 132 -1.78 13.41 -23.15
C ILE A 132 -2.73 13.54 -21.95
N ARG A 133 -3.52 12.52 -21.68
CA ARG A 133 -4.33 12.40 -20.47
C ARG A 133 -3.50 11.66 -19.41
N LEU A 134 -2.95 12.42 -18.47
CA LEU A 134 -2.17 11.88 -17.36
C LEU A 134 -3.06 11.71 -16.14
N ALA A 135 -2.99 10.57 -15.45
CA ALA A 135 -3.49 10.48 -14.09
C ALA A 135 -2.32 10.27 -13.13
N ILE A 136 -2.41 10.81 -11.95
CA ILE A 136 -1.49 10.52 -10.84
C ILE A 136 -2.29 10.13 -9.61
N ALA A 137 -1.70 9.34 -8.74
CA ALA A 137 -2.29 9.12 -7.44
C ALA A 137 -2.28 10.42 -6.63
N ASN A 138 -3.27 10.63 -5.77
CA ASN A 138 -3.30 11.78 -4.87
C ASN A 138 -2.04 11.78 -3.98
N PRO A 139 -1.13 12.75 -4.15
CA PRO A 139 0.16 12.73 -3.47
C PRO A 139 0.05 12.96 -1.95
N GLU A 140 -1.07 13.48 -1.47
CA GLU A 140 -1.30 13.72 -0.04
C GLU A 140 -1.72 12.44 0.71
N THR A 141 -2.23 11.44 0.00
CA THR A 141 -2.81 10.24 0.64
C THR A 141 -2.34 8.91 0.06
N VAL A 142 -1.68 8.93 -1.11
CA VAL A 142 -1.25 7.72 -1.82
C VAL A 142 0.24 7.78 -2.13
N CYS A 143 0.97 6.80 -1.67
CA CYS A 143 2.43 6.77 -1.75
C CYS A 143 3.00 7.02 -3.16
N VAL A 144 2.49 6.36 -4.21
CA VAL A 144 3.02 6.53 -5.57
C VAL A 144 2.77 7.94 -6.13
N GLY A 145 1.79 8.67 -5.61
CA GLY A 145 1.57 10.07 -5.94
C GLY A 145 2.69 10.98 -5.43
N THR A 146 3.17 10.72 -4.21
CA THR A 146 4.35 11.42 -3.67
C THR A 146 5.58 11.19 -4.54
N TYR A 147 5.82 9.94 -4.99
CA TYR A 147 6.90 9.62 -5.92
C TYR A 147 6.72 10.29 -7.28
N ALA A 148 5.50 10.35 -7.80
CA ALA A 148 5.22 11.03 -9.06
C ALA A 148 5.60 12.53 -9.00
N VAL A 149 5.20 13.21 -7.95
CA VAL A 149 5.55 14.62 -7.71
C VAL A 149 7.06 14.79 -7.58
N GLU A 150 7.71 13.97 -6.77
CA GLU A 150 9.17 14.05 -6.59
C GLU A 150 9.93 13.86 -7.92
N ILE A 151 9.48 12.93 -8.77
CA ILE A 151 10.04 12.70 -10.10
C ILE A 151 9.88 13.96 -10.97
N PHE A 152 8.70 14.57 -10.98
CA PHE A 152 8.46 15.79 -11.77
C PHE A 152 9.29 16.96 -11.24
N GLU A 153 9.36 17.15 -9.92
CA GLU A 153 10.10 18.25 -9.32
C GLU A 153 11.61 18.17 -9.60
N LYS A 154 12.18 16.97 -9.58
CA LYS A 154 13.62 16.77 -9.78
C LYS A 154 14.07 16.73 -11.24
N ASN A 155 13.16 16.42 -12.17
CA ASN A 155 13.55 16.14 -13.56
C ASN A 155 12.95 17.09 -14.60
N LEU A 156 11.97 17.92 -14.24
CA LEU A 156 11.28 18.80 -15.18
C LEU A 156 11.52 20.27 -14.84
N THR A 157 11.64 21.09 -15.88
CA THR A 157 11.68 22.56 -15.73
C THR A 157 10.34 23.09 -15.21
N HIS A 158 10.31 24.33 -14.77
CA HIS A 158 9.05 24.97 -14.31
C HIS A 158 7.97 24.94 -15.38
N GLU A 159 8.33 25.24 -16.65
CA GLU A 159 7.40 25.19 -17.78
C GLU A 159 6.89 23.77 -18.06
N GLU A 160 7.78 22.77 -18.05
CA GLU A 160 7.43 21.36 -18.24
C GLU A 160 6.48 20.86 -17.13
N LYS A 161 6.73 21.26 -15.87
CA LYS A 161 5.84 20.94 -14.74
C LYS A 161 4.45 21.57 -14.91
N ALA A 162 4.38 22.81 -15.41
CA ALA A 162 3.10 23.46 -15.72
C ALA A 162 2.31 22.68 -16.79
N LYS A 163 3.01 22.19 -17.84
CA LYS A 163 2.40 21.35 -18.89
C LYS A 163 1.90 20.01 -18.32
N VAL A 164 2.72 19.35 -17.50
CA VAL A 164 2.31 18.10 -16.81
C VAL A 164 1.06 18.34 -15.96
N ARG A 165 1.01 19.38 -15.15
CA ARG A 165 -0.17 19.72 -14.33
C ARG A 165 -1.43 19.96 -15.20
N LYS A 166 -1.29 20.62 -16.35
CA LYS A 166 -2.40 20.82 -17.31
C LYS A 166 -2.91 19.50 -17.88
N ASN A 167 -2.03 18.52 -18.06
CA ASN A 167 -2.36 17.22 -18.61
C ASN A 167 -2.99 16.25 -17.56
N ILE A 168 -2.96 16.60 -16.27
CA ILE A 168 -3.56 15.76 -15.22
C ILE A 168 -5.07 15.84 -15.32
N VAL A 169 -5.70 14.73 -15.67
CA VAL A 169 -7.15 14.58 -15.79
C VAL A 169 -7.78 13.93 -14.55
N ASN A 170 -6.98 13.28 -13.69
CA ASN A 170 -7.49 12.60 -12.51
C ASN A 170 -6.41 12.46 -11.42
N TYR A 171 -6.84 12.60 -10.16
CA TYR A 171 -6.10 12.23 -8.96
C TYR A 171 -6.74 10.99 -8.35
N THR A 172 -6.03 9.85 -8.41
CA THR A 172 -6.58 8.56 -7.95
C THR A 172 -6.34 8.34 -6.47
N GLU A 173 -7.22 7.58 -5.81
CA GLU A 173 -7.26 7.44 -4.35
C GLU A 173 -6.46 6.24 -3.80
N SER A 174 -5.93 5.40 -4.69
CA SER A 174 -5.09 4.24 -4.32
C SER A 174 -4.21 3.78 -5.48
N CYS A 175 -3.17 3.00 -5.19
CA CYS A 175 -2.33 2.37 -6.23
C CYS A 175 -3.14 1.48 -7.17
N GLU A 176 -4.13 0.74 -6.65
CA GLU A 176 -5.03 -0.07 -7.47
C GLU A 176 -5.83 0.79 -8.45
N LYS A 177 -6.45 1.88 -7.98
CA LYS A 177 -7.18 2.80 -8.85
C LYS A 177 -6.24 3.47 -9.86
N THR A 178 -4.97 3.75 -9.49
CA THR A 178 -3.97 4.28 -10.42
C THR A 178 -3.65 3.30 -11.54
N ALA A 179 -3.53 2.01 -11.27
CA ALA A 179 -3.36 1.01 -12.31
C ALA A 179 -4.63 0.87 -13.17
N ASN A 180 -5.81 0.86 -12.54
CA ASN A 180 -7.10 0.64 -13.20
C ASN A 180 -7.45 1.73 -14.21
N VAL A 181 -7.06 3.00 -14.02
CA VAL A 181 -7.34 4.06 -15.02
C VAL A 181 -6.63 3.79 -16.34
N ILE A 182 -5.51 3.08 -16.35
CA ILE A 182 -4.83 2.62 -17.58
C ILE A 182 -5.59 1.44 -18.21
N SER A 183 -5.93 0.42 -17.42
CA SER A 183 -6.69 -0.75 -17.88
C SER A 183 -8.04 -0.35 -18.48
N LEU A 184 -8.69 0.66 -17.92
CA LEU A 184 -9.97 1.19 -18.37
C LEU A 184 -9.85 2.25 -19.49
N LYS A 185 -8.62 2.58 -19.92
CA LYS A 185 -8.32 3.64 -20.91
C LYS A 185 -8.83 5.02 -20.51
N ALA A 186 -9.04 5.27 -19.22
CA ALA A 186 -9.46 6.57 -18.70
C ALA A 186 -8.30 7.59 -18.69
N ALA A 187 -7.04 7.10 -18.66
CA ALA A 187 -5.84 7.89 -18.86
C ALA A 187 -4.92 7.22 -19.90
N ASP A 188 -4.02 8.00 -20.49
CA ASP A 188 -3.03 7.51 -21.43
C ASP A 188 -1.74 7.07 -20.74
N ALA A 189 -1.43 7.69 -19.60
CA ALA A 189 -0.27 7.38 -18.77
C ALA A 189 -0.55 7.64 -17.29
N VAL A 190 0.22 6.96 -16.44
CA VAL A 190 0.38 7.27 -15.01
C VAL A 190 1.85 7.15 -14.62
N ILE A 191 2.28 7.88 -13.59
CA ILE A 191 3.46 7.46 -12.82
C ILE A 191 2.95 6.46 -11.79
N GLY A 192 3.41 5.23 -11.92
CA GLY A 192 3.03 4.09 -11.09
C GLY A 192 4.25 3.32 -10.61
N TRP A 193 4.02 2.11 -10.17
CA TRP A 193 5.08 1.16 -9.85
C TRP A 193 5.36 0.23 -11.02
N ARG A 194 6.60 -0.22 -11.16
CA ARG A 194 7.02 -1.23 -12.14
C ARG A 194 6.07 -2.45 -12.16
N VAL A 195 5.60 -2.83 -11.00
CA VAL A 195 4.76 -4.02 -10.81
C VAL A 195 3.37 -3.91 -11.44
N PHE A 196 2.87 -2.71 -11.76
CA PHE A 196 1.50 -2.54 -12.25
C PHE A 196 1.20 -3.30 -13.53
N GLN A 197 2.19 -3.46 -14.45
CA GLN A 197 1.97 -4.25 -15.66
C GLN A 197 1.67 -5.73 -15.37
N TYR A 198 2.12 -6.26 -14.23
CA TYR A 198 1.86 -7.65 -13.86
C TYR A 198 0.51 -7.85 -13.18
N TRP A 199 -0.17 -6.75 -12.78
CA TRP A 199 -1.54 -6.81 -12.28
C TRP A 199 -2.56 -6.95 -13.41
N ASP A 200 -2.24 -6.40 -14.61
CA ASP A 200 -3.08 -6.52 -15.81
C ASP A 200 -2.18 -6.51 -17.07
N PRO A 201 -1.47 -7.60 -17.36
CA PRO A 201 -0.46 -7.65 -18.42
C PRO A 201 -1.04 -7.50 -19.82
N GLU A 202 -2.35 -7.73 -19.99
CA GLU A 202 -3.05 -7.58 -21.26
C GLU A 202 -3.39 -6.12 -21.58
N ARG A 203 -3.44 -5.24 -20.55
CA ARG A 203 -3.88 -3.85 -20.73
C ARG A 203 -2.84 -2.82 -20.30
N ILE A 204 -1.90 -3.16 -19.45
CA ILE A 204 -0.85 -2.25 -18.94
C ILE A 204 0.51 -2.64 -19.52
N LYS A 205 1.27 -1.62 -19.94
CA LYS A 205 2.69 -1.73 -20.29
C LYS A 205 3.48 -0.76 -19.41
N THR A 206 4.56 -1.24 -18.80
CA THR A 206 5.52 -0.40 -18.07
C THR A 206 6.62 0.09 -19.00
N LEU A 207 6.91 1.38 -18.89
CA LEU A 207 8.05 2.05 -19.50
C LEU A 207 8.95 2.51 -18.35
N TYR A 208 10.20 2.04 -18.38
CA TYR A 208 11.15 2.38 -17.34
C TYR A 208 11.63 3.81 -17.47
N LEU A 209 11.70 4.52 -16.37
CA LEU A 209 12.42 5.77 -16.27
C LEU A 209 13.92 5.53 -16.43
N ARG A 210 14.66 6.53 -16.86
CA ARG A 210 16.11 6.45 -16.84
C ARG A 210 16.60 6.41 -15.40
N PRO A 211 17.71 5.71 -15.09
CA PRO A 211 18.22 5.59 -13.72
C PRO A 211 18.38 6.91 -12.96
N GLU A 212 18.79 7.97 -13.68
CA GLU A 212 18.95 9.32 -13.11
C GLU A 212 17.62 10.04 -12.85
N GLU A 213 16.53 9.61 -13.46
CA GLU A 213 15.20 10.17 -13.26
C GLU A 213 14.51 9.62 -12.01
N ILE A 214 15.05 8.54 -11.42
CA ILE A 214 14.48 7.90 -10.23
C ILE A 214 15.12 8.51 -8.97
N PRO A 215 14.39 9.35 -8.22
CA PRO A 215 14.97 10.05 -7.09
C PRO A 215 15.25 9.14 -5.89
N ARG A 216 14.46 8.07 -5.73
CA ARG A 216 14.63 7.08 -4.66
C ARG A 216 13.92 5.76 -5.00
N ILE A 217 14.47 4.67 -4.46
CA ILE A 217 13.86 3.35 -4.48
C ILE A 217 12.78 3.32 -3.38
N GLY A 218 11.56 2.91 -3.72
CA GLY A 218 10.51 2.68 -2.74
C GLY A 218 10.69 1.34 -2.03
N TYR A 219 10.09 1.19 -0.86
CA TYR A 219 9.87 -0.11 -0.24
C TYR A 219 8.54 -0.12 0.51
N ILE A 220 7.95 -1.29 0.65
CA ILE A 220 6.73 -1.51 1.42
C ILE A 220 7.12 -2.00 2.80
N PRO A 221 6.94 -1.19 3.85
CA PRO A 221 7.18 -1.60 5.24
C PRO A 221 5.90 -2.16 5.87
N ILE A 222 6.05 -2.99 6.91
CA ILE A 222 5.00 -3.40 7.82
C ILE A 222 5.43 -3.16 9.27
N ALA A 223 4.52 -2.72 10.12
CA ALA A 223 4.80 -2.54 11.55
C ALA A 223 3.57 -2.87 12.40
N ILE A 224 3.81 -3.23 13.66
CA ILE A 224 2.77 -3.47 14.66
C ILE A 224 2.18 -2.13 15.10
N SER A 225 0.85 -2.03 15.05
CA SER A 225 0.11 -0.86 15.49
C SER A 225 0.14 -0.72 17.02
N LYS A 226 0.14 0.52 17.51
CA LYS A 226 -0.03 0.83 18.96
C LYS A 226 -1.42 0.46 19.49
N PHE A 227 -2.38 0.21 18.60
CA PHE A 227 -3.75 -0.14 18.96
C PHE A 227 -4.00 -1.65 19.04
N THR A 228 -2.99 -2.48 18.73
CA THR A 228 -3.12 -3.94 18.80
C THR A 228 -3.40 -4.40 20.24
N GLN A 229 -4.28 -5.38 20.37
CA GLN A 229 -4.57 -6.05 21.63
C GLN A 229 -3.76 -7.36 21.78
N ASP A 230 -3.16 -7.86 20.71
CA ASP A 230 -2.36 -9.09 20.70
C ASP A 230 -1.10 -8.92 19.80
N LYS A 231 -0.03 -8.39 20.41
CA LYS A 231 1.25 -8.21 19.72
C LYS A 231 1.83 -9.54 19.21
N THR A 232 1.61 -10.63 19.92
CA THR A 232 2.13 -11.95 19.53
C THR A 232 1.46 -12.42 18.26
N LEU A 233 0.15 -12.20 18.14
CA LEU A 233 -0.61 -12.54 16.96
C LEU A 233 -0.21 -11.66 15.76
N ALA A 234 -0.06 -10.35 15.98
CA ALA A 234 0.43 -9.42 14.97
C ALA A 234 1.84 -9.83 14.47
N GLN A 235 2.75 -10.16 15.39
CA GLN A 235 4.09 -10.65 15.05
C GLN A 235 4.04 -11.96 14.25
N LYS A 236 3.16 -12.90 14.62
CA LYS A 236 2.99 -14.16 13.90
C LYS A 236 2.63 -13.93 12.42
N PHE A 237 1.80 -12.93 12.13
CA PHE A 237 1.49 -12.57 10.73
C PHE A 237 2.71 -12.00 10.01
N ILE A 238 3.48 -11.11 10.66
CA ILE A 238 4.74 -10.56 10.10
C ILE A 238 5.73 -11.69 9.80
N ASP A 239 5.92 -12.61 10.75
CA ASP A 239 6.84 -13.74 10.59
C ASP A 239 6.45 -14.65 9.41
N PHE A 240 5.15 -14.89 9.24
CA PHE A 240 4.65 -15.64 8.09
C PHE A 240 4.87 -14.88 6.77
N LEU A 241 4.56 -13.59 6.74
CA LEU A 241 4.75 -12.72 5.57
C LEU A 241 6.22 -12.72 5.12
N LEU A 242 7.16 -12.67 6.06
CA LEU A 242 8.61 -12.64 5.80
C LEU A 242 9.25 -14.03 5.64
N SER A 243 8.50 -15.10 5.89
CA SER A 243 8.98 -16.46 5.65
C SER A 243 9.25 -16.73 4.17
N SER A 244 9.96 -17.81 3.87
CA SER A 244 10.15 -18.27 2.48
C SER A 244 8.83 -18.43 1.72
N HIS A 245 7.78 -18.83 2.41
CA HIS A 245 6.43 -18.98 1.83
C HIS A 245 5.80 -17.64 1.46
N GLY A 246 5.82 -16.67 2.40
CA GLY A 246 5.32 -15.32 2.13
C GLY A 246 6.12 -14.62 1.04
N LYS A 247 7.46 -14.73 1.08
CA LYS A 247 8.34 -14.19 0.03
C LYS A 247 8.03 -14.79 -1.35
N ALA A 248 7.80 -16.10 -1.45
CA ALA A 248 7.45 -16.76 -2.70
C ALA A 248 6.13 -16.22 -3.30
N ILE A 249 5.14 -15.89 -2.46
CA ILE A 249 3.89 -15.26 -2.92
C ILE A 249 4.21 -13.90 -3.56
N PHE A 250 4.94 -13.03 -2.90
CA PHE A 250 5.29 -11.72 -3.45
C PHE A 250 6.13 -11.83 -4.72
N GLN A 251 7.07 -12.77 -4.82
CA GLN A 251 7.83 -13.06 -6.04
C GLN A 251 6.93 -13.49 -7.20
N LYS A 252 5.93 -14.31 -6.95
CA LYS A 252 4.91 -14.72 -7.95
C LYS A 252 4.21 -13.50 -8.56
N TYR A 253 4.00 -12.44 -7.78
CA TYR A 253 3.42 -11.17 -8.24
C TYR A 253 4.48 -10.17 -8.73
N HIS A 254 5.72 -10.64 -8.98
CA HIS A 254 6.82 -9.85 -9.55
C HIS A 254 7.30 -8.66 -8.69
N TYR A 255 7.09 -8.71 -7.37
CA TYR A 255 7.73 -7.76 -6.47
C TYR A 255 9.24 -8.06 -6.35
N LEU A 256 10.02 -7.02 -6.08
CA LEU A 256 11.46 -7.13 -5.87
C LEU A 256 11.70 -7.42 -4.38
N MET A 257 12.27 -8.59 -4.08
CA MET A 257 12.46 -9.03 -2.70
C MET A 257 13.72 -8.46 -2.06
N GLU A 258 14.72 -8.19 -2.88
CA GLU A 258 16.01 -7.71 -2.40
C GLU A 258 16.33 -6.33 -2.98
N LEU A 259 17.00 -5.48 -2.19
CA LEU A 259 17.39 -4.14 -2.61
C LEU A 259 18.21 -4.17 -3.91
N GLN A 260 19.06 -5.18 -4.05
CA GLN A 260 19.94 -5.31 -5.21
C GLN A 260 19.16 -5.46 -6.52
N GLU A 261 18.00 -6.13 -6.48
CA GLU A 261 17.11 -6.23 -7.64
C GLU A 261 16.57 -4.85 -8.06
N ALA A 262 16.22 -4.00 -7.08
CA ALA A 262 15.76 -2.63 -7.36
C ALA A 262 16.90 -1.73 -7.87
N ARG A 263 18.14 -1.96 -7.41
CA ARG A 263 19.34 -1.24 -7.85
C ARG A 263 19.64 -1.39 -9.35
N HIS A 264 19.21 -2.49 -9.99
CA HIS A 264 19.35 -2.65 -11.44
C HIS A 264 18.62 -1.60 -12.27
N PHE A 265 17.64 -0.90 -11.68
CA PHE A 265 16.83 0.13 -12.36
C PHE A 265 17.26 1.55 -12.03
N THR A 266 18.20 1.74 -11.12
CA THR A 266 18.53 3.04 -10.56
C THR A 266 20.05 3.28 -10.58
N ARG A 267 20.47 4.50 -10.24
CA ARG A 267 21.88 4.75 -9.97
C ARG A 267 22.32 4.05 -8.67
N PRO A 268 23.60 3.68 -8.54
CA PRO A 268 24.11 3.02 -7.35
C PRO A 268 23.89 3.80 -6.04
N ASP A 269 23.93 5.14 -6.14
CA ASP A 269 23.78 6.10 -5.03
C ASP A 269 22.33 6.55 -4.79
N THR A 270 21.35 6.01 -5.55
CA THR A 270 19.94 6.36 -5.38
C THR A 270 19.47 6.06 -3.96
N LEU A 271 18.83 7.03 -3.33
CA LEU A 271 18.28 6.89 -1.97
C LEU A 271 17.27 5.74 -1.89
N VAL A 272 17.11 5.19 -0.69
CA VAL A 272 16.16 4.10 -0.42
C VAL A 272 15.16 4.59 0.64
N GLY A 273 13.89 4.61 0.29
CA GLY A 273 12.83 5.03 1.20
C GLY A 273 12.92 6.50 1.62
N GLY A 274 12.62 6.76 2.86
CA GLY A 274 12.51 8.11 3.42
C GLY A 274 11.14 8.75 3.18
N GLU A 275 11.03 10.01 3.51
CA GLU A 275 9.83 10.83 3.34
C GLU A 275 10.14 12.00 2.40
N TYR A 276 9.23 12.27 1.46
CA TYR A 276 9.32 13.46 0.60
C TYR A 276 8.28 14.48 1.02
N LEU A 277 8.74 15.71 1.28
CA LEU A 277 7.86 16.81 1.63
C LEU A 277 7.25 17.41 0.36
N LEU A 278 5.94 17.30 0.23
CA LEU A 278 5.18 17.80 -0.91
C LEU A 278 5.23 19.31 -0.99
N PRO A 279 5.62 19.90 -2.14
CA PRO A 279 5.43 21.31 -2.41
C PRO A 279 3.95 21.69 -2.42
N ASP A 280 3.64 22.91 -1.94
CA ASP A 280 2.24 23.37 -1.80
C ASP A 280 1.47 23.38 -3.13
N GLU A 281 2.14 23.62 -4.23
CA GLU A 281 1.54 23.63 -5.57
C GLU A 281 1.00 22.26 -6.05
N TRP A 282 1.40 21.16 -5.39
CA TRP A 282 0.92 19.81 -5.67
C TRP A 282 -0.12 19.31 -4.67
N ARG A 283 -0.50 20.14 -3.71
CA ARG A 283 -1.55 19.80 -2.77
C ARG A 283 -2.92 19.98 -3.43
N THR A 284 -3.74 18.95 -3.33
CA THR A 284 -5.08 18.92 -3.91
C THR A 284 -6.11 19.59 -2.98
N ILE A 285 -5.82 19.62 -1.68
CA ILE A 285 -6.63 20.29 -0.66
C ILE A 285 -6.00 21.68 -0.42
N LYS A 286 -6.57 22.70 -1.01
CA LYS A 286 -6.22 24.07 -0.62
C LYS A 286 -6.69 24.29 0.83
N LYS A 287 -5.75 24.62 1.71
CA LYS A 287 -6.06 25.00 3.09
C LYS A 287 -6.92 26.27 3.12
#